data_4f007201ebd491a1e7c24fd6f6b557e5
#
_entry.id   4f007201ebd491a1e7c24fd6f6b557e5
#
_cell.length_a   1.000
_cell.length_b   1.000
_cell.length_c   1.000
_cell.angle_alpha   90.00
_cell.angle_beta   90.00
_cell.angle_gamma   90.00
#
_symmetry.space_group_name_H-M   'P 1'
#
loop_
_entity.id
_entity.type
_entity.pdbx_description
1 polymer ?
#
loop_
_entity_poly.entity_id
_entity_poly.type
_entity_poly.pdbx_seq_one_letter_code
_entity_poly.pdbx_strand_id
1 'polypeptide(L)'
;HALLLDSPIVEQLSPTTMELKAKRNWGALLLVGIVVFIALAGASFSHIGLVKNAFSLDYVQTVAPLYKMFGVSQPLYKGIDSFVLGQSTLRKDTDDSIRLFFSLHNQSTASVAWPKLRVQLLGAGGKTTYEVITNVRDLAASGSAEDIAPHANLTLEAHVSAHDAKDALTYKLEVVE
;
A
#
# COMPACT_ATOMS: atom_id res chain seq x y z
N HIS A 1 61.94 18.80 -76.66
CA HIS A 1 60.79 17.89 -76.41
C HIS A 1 60.60 17.77 -74.94
N ALA A 2 59.69 18.57 -74.47
CA ALA A 2 59.21 18.51 -73.09
C ALA A 2 58.00 17.61 -73.04
N LEU A 3 58.04 16.61 -72.23
CA LEU A 3 56.87 15.82 -71.83
C LEU A 3 56.44 16.29 -70.45
N LEU A 4 55.34 16.95 -70.46
CA LEU A 4 54.60 17.27 -69.26
C LEU A 4 54.06 15.97 -68.63
N LEU A 5 54.55 15.64 -67.46
CA LEU A 5 54.06 14.60 -66.66
C LEU A 5 52.91 15.17 -65.79
N ASP A 6 51.75 14.75 -66.13
CA ASP A 6 50.52 14.99 -65.50
C ASP A 6 50.55 14.44 -64.05
N SER A 7 50.37 15.31 -63.10
CA SER A 7 50.30 14.91 -61.66
C SER A 7 48.96 14.37 -61.36
N PRO A 8 48.81 13.17 -60.77
CA PRO A 8 47.53 12.70 -60.36
C PRO A 8 47.05 13.54 -59.16
N ILE A 9 45.87 14.09 -59.34
CA ILE A 9 45.12 14.73 -58.28
C ILE A 9 44.82 13.66 -57.19
N VAL A 10 45.56 13.77 -56.10
CA VAL A 10 45.18 13.04 -54.87
C VAL A 10 44.00 13.71 -54.30
N GLU A 11 42.84 13.18 -54.64
CA GLU A 11 41.57 13.52 -54.05
C GLU A 11 41.67 13.15 -52.58
N GLN A 12 41.85 14.14 -51.73
CA GLN A 12 41.79 13.99 -50.30
C GLN A 12 40.31 13.63 -49.92
N LEU A 13 40.09 12.34 -49.84
CA LEU A 13 38.89 11.82 -49.12
C LEU A 13 39.01 12.21 -47.65
N SER A 14 38.50 13.38 -47.34
CA SER A 14 38.23 13.73 -45.96
C SER A 14 37.29 12.68 -45.35
N PRO A 15 37.69 12.01 -44.27
CA PRO A 15 36.75 11.16 -43.60
C PRO A 15 35.62 12.05 -43.06
N THR A 16 34.46 11.99 -43.71
CA THR A 16 33.25 12.57 -43.18
C THR A 16 32.94 11.78 -41.90
N THR A 17 33.45 12.25 -40.78
CA THR A 17 32.98 11.85 -39.47
C THR A 17 31.50 12.20 -39.44
N MET A 18 30.66 11.21 -39.73
CA MET A 18 29.27 11.29 -39.38
C MET A 18 29.19 11.38 -37.84
N GLU A 19 29.27 12.60 -37.32
CA GLU A 19 28.78 12.87 -35.99
C GLU A 19 27.30 12.57 -36.00
N LEU A 20 26.96 11.33 -35.67
CA LEU A 20 25.64 10.96 -35.22
C LEU A 20 25.39 11.74 -33.95
N LYS A 21 25.06 13.03 -34.12
CA LYS A 21 24.52 13.86 -33.04
C LYS A 21 23.20 13.24 -32.66
N ALA A 22 23.25 12.31 -31.73
CA ALA A 22 22.06 11.72 -31.14
C ALA A 22 21.21 12.89 -30.63
N LYS A 23 20.25 13.28 -31.44
CA LYS A 23 19.30 14.33 -31.08
C LYS A 23 18.57 13.82 -29.84
N ARG A 24 19.09 14.21 -28.69
CA ARG A 24 18.56 13.82 -27.40
C ARG A 24 17.10 14.27 -27.38
N ASN A 25 16.20 13.31 -27.52
CA ASN A 25 14.76 13.58 -27.52
C ASN A 25 14.32 13.99 -26.12
N TRP A 26 14.62 15.22 -25.75
CA TRP A 26 14.21 15.81 -24.48
C TRP A 26 12.72 15.70 -24.26
N GLY A 27 11.92 15.76 -25.34
CA GLY A 27 10.47 15.56 -25.27
C GLY A 27 10.08 14.16 -24.79
N ALA A 28 10.76 13.12 -25.29
CA ALA A 28 10.49 11.75 -24.84
C ALA A 28 10.90 11.55 -23.37
N LEU A 29 12.03 12.09 -22.93
CA LEU A 29 12.44 12.03 -21.53
C LEU A 29 11.48 12.79 -20.61
N LEU A 30 11.00 13.95 -21.06
CA LEU A 30 10.03 14.75 -20.30
C LEU A 30 8.70 14.02 -20.20
N LEU A 31 8.24 13.38 -21.27
CA LEU A 31 7.02 12.59 -21.29
C LEU A 31 7.11 11.38 -20.35
N VAL A 32 8.24 10.65 -20.36
CA VAL A 32 8.48 9.56 -19.42
C VAL A 32 8.48 10.07 -17.98
N GLY A 33 9.12 11.21 -17.71
CA GLY A 33 9.13 11.82 -16.38
C GLY A 33 7.72 12.18 -15.90
N ILE A 34 6.88 12.74 -16.77
CA ILE A 34 5.48 13.05 -16.45
C ILE A 34 4.68 11.78 -16.14
N VAL A 35 4.82 10.73 -16.95
CA VAL A 35 4.11 9.46 -16.72
C VAL A 35 4.52 8.85 -15.38
N VAL A 36 5.82 8.82 -15.06
CA VAL A 36 6.32 8.32 -13.79
C VAL A 36 5.79 9.16 -12.63
N PHE A 37 5.80 10.49 -12.77
CA PHE A 37 5.28 11.39 -11.73
C PHE A 37 3.79 11.17 -11.47
N ILE A 38 2.97 11.04 -12.55
CA ILE A 38 1.54 10.75 -12.43
C ILE A 38 1.32 9.39 -11.75
N ALA A 39 2.11 8.36 -12.10
CA ALA A 39 2.01 7.04 -11.51
C ALA A 39 2.33 7.07 -10.00
N LEU A 40 3.41 7.74 -9.60
CA LEU A 40 3.80 7.88 -8.21
C LEU A 40 2.80 8.73 -7.41
N ALA A 41 2.37 9.86 -7.97
CA ALA A 41 1.36 10.71 -7.34
C ALA A 41 0.03 9.95 -7.18
N GLY A 42 -0.41 9.25 -8.22
CA GLY A 42 -1.64 8.45 -8.18
C GLY A 42 -1.61 7.38 -7.10
N ALA A 43 -0.51 6.63 -6.97
CA ALA A 43 -0.34 5.67 -5.90
C ALA A 43 -0.40 6.33 -4.52
N SER A 44 0.23 7.50 -4.35
CA SER A 44 0.19 8.25 -3.09
C SER A 44 -1.22 8.74 -2.76
N PHE A 45 -1.97 9.23 -3.73
CA PHE A 45 -3.36 9.67 -3.53
C PHE A 45 -4.31 8.52 -3.17
N SER A 46 -4.09 7.32 -3.69
CA SER A 46 -4.88 6.15 -3.29
C SER A 46 -4.74 5.82 -1.81
N HIS A 47 -3.56 6.06 -1.22
CA HIS A 47 -3.32 5.90 0.21
C HIS A 47 -3.99 6.97 1.08
N ILE A 48 -4.19 8.18 0.54
CA ILE A 48 -4.86 9.27 1.27
C ILE A 48 -6.39 9.10 1.26
N GLY A 49 -6.89 8.09 0.53
CA GLY A 49 -8.33 7.83 0.45
C GLY A 49 -9.12 8.79 -0.45
N LEU A 50 -8.45 9.78 -1.05
CA LEU A 50 -9.10 10.78 -1.90
C LEU A 50 -9.55 10.21 -3.26
N VAL A 51 -8.99 9.07 -3.68
CA VAL A 51 -9.24 8.49 -5.01
C VAL A 51 -9.43 6.97 -4.92
N LYS A 52 -10.22 6.52 -3.96
CA LYS A 52 -10.48 5.08 -3.71
C LYS A 52 -10.90 4.30 -4.97
N ASN A 53 -11.62 4.95 -5.88
CA ASN A 53 -12.17 4.30 -7.08
C ASN A 53 -11.34 4.50 -8.35
N ALA A 54 -10.37 5.41 -8.37
CA ALA A 54 -9.57 5.69 -9.55
C ALA A 54 -8.28 4.87 -9.61
N PHE A 55 -7.77 4.44 -8.46
CA PHE A 55 -6.55 3.65 -8.36
C PHE A 55 -6.87 2.33 -7.65
N SER A 56 -7.17 1.33 -8.47
CA SER A 56 -7.42 -0.03 -8.01
C SER A 56 -6.15 -0.64 -7.39
N LEU A 57 -6.33 -1.71 -6.62
CA LEU A 57 -5.23 -2.51 -6.09
C LEU A 57 -4.27 -2.95 -7.20
N ASP A 58 -4.79 -3.28 -8.39
CA ASP A 58 -4.02 -3.67 -9.56
C ASP A 58 -3.09 -2.54 -10.05
N TYR A 59 -3.54 -1.29 -9.95
CA TYR A 59 -2.71 -0.13 -10.28
C TYR A 59 -1.53 -0.01 -9.32
N VAL A 60 -1.76 -0.14 -8.02
CA VAL A 60 -0.69 -0.07 -7.00
C VAL A 60 0.34 -1.17 -7.22
N GLN A 61 -0.08 -2.39 -7.56
CA GLN A 61 0.81 -3.49 -7.91
C GLN A 61 1.62 -3.22 -9.18
N THR A 62 0.98 -2.62 -10.19
CA THR A 62 1.61 -2.28 -11.47
C THR A 62 2.73 -1.25 -11.30
N VAL A 63 2.58 -0.30 -10.38
CA VAL A 63 3.59 0.73 -10.14
C VAL A 63 4.67 0.32 -9.12
N ALA A 64 4.49 -0.77 -8.39
CA ALA A 64 5.45 -1.28 -7.40
C ALA A 64 6.89 -1.43 -7.94
N PRO A 65 7.12 -1.95 -9.18
CA PRO A 65 8.47 -2.05 -9.75
C PRO A 65 9.15 -0.69 -9.91
N LEU A 66 8.36 0.36 -10.21
CA LEU A 66 8.88 1.73 -10.36
C LEU A 66 9.41 2.27 -9.05
N TYR A 67 8.67 2.07 -7.95
CA TYR A 67 9.14 2.46 -6.61
C TYR A 67 10.47 1.78 -6.26
N LYS A 68 10.60 0.48 -6.54
CA LYS A 68 11.85 -0.26 -6.32
C LYS A 68 12.99 0.28 -7.17
N MET A 69 12.74 0.60 -8.43
CA MET A 69 13.76 1.13 -9.35
C MET A 69 14.32 2.48 -8.88
N PHE A 70 13.49 3.32 -8.25
CA PHE A 70 13.91 4.62 -7.72
C PHE A 70 14.39 4.56 -6.27
N GLY A 71 14.43 3.37 -5.64
CA GLY A 71 14.84 3.21 -4.25
C GLY A 71 13.91 3.88 -3.24
N VAL A 72 12.66 4.13 -3.63
CA VAL A 72 11.65 4.78 -2.78
C VAL A 72 10.73 3.71 -2.17
N SER A 73 10.45 3.83 -0.89
CA SER A 73 9.49 2.94 -0.23
C SER A 73 8.08 3.15 -0.80
N GLN A 74 7.46 2.09 -1.26
CA GLN A 74 6.09 2.15 -1.72
C GLN A 74 5.18 2.42 -0.51
N PRO A 75 4.27 3.40 -0.59
CA PRO A 75 3.27 3.59 0.45
C PRO A 75 2.38 2.35 0.56
N LEU A 76 2.01 1.98 1.79
CA LEU A 76 1.16 0.81 2.03
C LEU A 76 -0.28 1.08 1.59
N TYR A 77 -0.89 0.11 0.94
CA TYR A 77 -2.29 0.17 0.56
C TYR A 77 -3.18 0.15 1.82
N LYS A 78 -4.12 1.09 1.94
CA LYS A 78 -5.03 1.23 3.07
C LYS A 78 -6.46 0.78 2.76
N GLY A 79 -6.62 -0.21 1.93
CA GLY A 79 -7.94 -0.69 1.55
C GLY A 79 -8.64 -1.44 2.69
N ILE A 80 -9.46 -0.78 3.47
CA ILE A 80 -10.26 -1.43 4.54
C ILE A 80 -11.21 -2.49 4.00
N ASP A 81 -11.70 -2.31 2.77
CA ASP A 81 -12.56 -3.28 2.07
C ASP A 81 -11.84 -4.61 1.76
N SER A 82 -10.51 -4.63 1.90
CA SER A 82 -9.71 -5.85 1.76
C SER A 82 -9.80 -6.77 2.98
N PHE A 83 -10.33 -6.30 4.09
CA PHE A 83 -10.40 -7.06 5.32
C PHE A 83 -11.78 -7.65 5.56
N VAL A 84 -11.77 -8.90 5.98
CA VAL A 84 -12.96 -9.60 6.47
C VAL A 84 -12.74 -10.03 7.90
N LEU A 85 -13.66 -9.63 8.76
CA LEU A 85 -13.76 -10.16 10.12
C LEU A 85 -14.38 -11.56 10.04
N GLY A 86 -13.64 -12.55 10.52
CA GLY A 86 -14.09 -13.93 10.59
C GLY A 86 -14.77 -14.22 11.92
N GLN A 87 -14.55 -15.44 12.42
CA GLN A 87 -15.14 -15.86 13.69
C GLN A 87 -14.69 -14.98 14.84
N SER A 88 -15.61 -14.61 15.69
CA SER A 88 -15.35 -13.88 16.92
C SER A 88 -16.05 -14.53 18.11
N THR A 89 -15.38 -14.50 19.25
CA THR A 89 -15.89 -15.10 20.51
C THR A 89 -15.58 -14.17 21.66
N LEU A 90 -16.60 -13.87 22.45
CA LEU A 90 -16.47 -13.14 23.68
C LEU A 90 -16.33 -14.12 24.84
N ARG A 91 -15.34 -13.92 25.68
CA ARG A 91 -15.12 -14.67 26.92
C ARG A 91 -15.09 -13.70 28.10
N LYS A 92 -15.86 -13.99 29.11
CA LYS A 92 -15.83 -13.27 30.39
C LYS A 92 -14.84 -13.99 31.33
N ASP A 93 -13.92 -13.25 31.91
CA ASP A 93 -12.96 -13.76 32.87
C ASP A 93 -13.52 -13.71 34.31
N THR A 94 -12.76 -14.29 35.25
CA THR A 94 -13.14 -14.38 36.68
C THR A 94 -13.16 -13.01 37.40
N ASP A 95 -12.45 -12.03 36.86
CA ASP A 95 -12.41 -10.64 37.34
C ASP A 95 -13.46 -9.74 36.69
N ASP A 96 -14.45 -10.33 36.01
CA ASP A 96 -15.46 -9.64 35.21
C ASP A 96 -14.94 -8.87 33.98
N SER A 97 -13.65 -8.94 33.69
CA SER A 97 -13.11 -8.43 32.43
C SER A 97 -13.56 -9.29 31.22
N ILE A 98 -13.52 -8.71 30.05
CA ILE A 98 -13.90 -9.38 28.81
C ILE A 98 -12.68 -9.53 27.93
N ARG A 99 -12.47 -10.74 27.43
CA ARG A 99 -11.58 -11.03 26.31
C ARG A 99 -12.39 -11.32 25.06
N LEU A 100 -12.02 -10.64 24.01
CA LEU A 100 -12.65 -10.77 22.70
C LEU A 100 -11.64 -11.35 21.73
N PHE A 101 -11.85 -12.57 21.29
CA PHE A 101 -11.06 -13.25 20.28
C PHE A 101 -11.73 -13.06 18.92
N PHE A 102 -10.98 -12.72 17.90
CA PHE A 102 -11.50 -12.58 16.54
C PHE A 102 -10.43 -12.89 15.50
N SER A 103 -10.86 -13.24 14.32
CA SER A 103 -9.96 -13.39 13.18
C SER A 103 -10.14 -12.25 12.20
N LEU A 104 -9.01 -11.80 11.61
CA LEU A 104 -8.98 -10.80 10.57
C LEU A 104 -8.27 -11.39 9.37
N HIS A 105 -8.92 -11.41 8.22
CA HIS A 105 -8.40 -11.94 6.99
C HIS A 105 -8.21 -10.84 5.95
N ASN A 106 -6.99 -10.75 5.38
CA ASN A 106 -6.72 -9.92 4.22
C ASN A 106 -7.09 -10.69 2.94
N GLN A 107 -8.19 -10.34 2.30
CA GLN A 107 -8.62 -11.00 1.04
C GLN A 107 -7.87 -10.52 -0.19
N SER A 108 -7.08 -9.47 -0.06
CA SER A 108 -6.37 -8.90 -1.21
C SER A 108 -5.14 -9.72 -1.60
N THR A 109 -4.73 -9.56 -2.84
CA THR A 109 -3.48 -10.10 -3.39
C THR A 109 -2.26 -9.23 -3.09
N ALA A 110 -2.44 -8.13 -2.33
CA ALA A 110 -1.36 -7.24 -1.93
C ALA A 110 -1.27 -7.12 -0.41
N SER A 111 -0.10 -6.69 0.06
CA SER A 111 0.10 -6.26 1.43
C SER A 111 -0.73 -5.01 1.71
N VAL A 112 -1.38 -4.96 2.88
CA VAL A 112 -2.25 -3.87 3.30
C VAL A 112 -1.78 -3.33 4.63
N ALA A 113 -1.84 -2.02 4.79
CA ALA A 113 -1.55 -1.37 6.07
C ALA A 113 -2.49 -1.86 7.18
N TRP A 114 -2.01 -1.86 8.41
CA TRP A 114 -2.81 -2.22 9.57
C TRP A 114 -4.02 -1.30 9.70
N PRO A 115 -5.26 -1.87 9.73
CA PRO A 115 -6.46 -1.08 9.92
C PRO A 115 -6.65 -0.72 11.39
N LYS A 116 -7.61 0.14 11.65
CA LYS A 116 -8.15 0.30 13.00
C LYS A 116 -9.39 -0.59 13.17
N LEU A 117 -9.64 -0.97 14.40
CA LEU A 117 -10.81 -1.75 14.80
C LEU A 117 -11.64 -0.92 15.76
N ARG A 118 -12.93 -0.79 15.46
CA ARG A 118 -13.92 -0.28 16.39
C ARG A 118 -14.53 -1.46 17.13
N VAL A 119 -14.40 -1.44 18.44
CA VAL A 119 -15.04 -2.41 19.35
C VAL A 119 -16.14 -1.68 20.09
N GLN A 120 -17.37 -2.15 19.94
CA GLN A 120 -18.52 -1.63 20.68
C GLN A 120 -19.09 -2.75 21.55
N LEU A 121 -19.23 -2.48 22.85
CA LEU A 121 -19.99 -3.32 23.76
C LEU A 121 -21.41 -2.79 23.86
N LEU A 122 -22.36 -3.67 23.77
CA LEU A 122 -23.78 -3.35 23.73
C LEU A 122 -24.48 -3.98 24.95
N GLY A 123 -25.21 -3.17 25.67
CA GLY A 123 -26.04 -3.57 26.80
C GLY A 123 -27.48 -3.86 26.41
N ALA A 124 -28.36 -3.78 27.38
CA ALA A 124 -29.80 -4.02 27.20
C ALA A 124 -30.39 -3.09 26.12
N GLY A 125 -31.19 -3.65 25.24
CA GLY A 125 -31.81 -2.91 24.12
C GLY A 125 -30.87 -2.49 23.02
N GLY A 126 -29.64 -3.04 22.96
CA GLY A 126 -28.65 -2.70 21.95
C GLY A 126 -27.96 -1.35 22.16
N LYS A 127 -28.10 -0.77 23.34
CA LYS A 127 -27.42 0.49 23.67
C LYS A 127 -25.92 0.28 23.83
N THR A 128 -25.12 1.12 23.19
CA THR A 128 -23.66 1.10 23.37
C THR A 128 -23.31 1.49 24.79
N THR A 129 -22.62 0.60 25.52
CA THR A 129 -22.14 0.82 26.89
C THR A 129 -20.67 1.21 26.91
N TYR A 130 -19.91 0.74 25.91
CA TYR A 130 -18.50 1.05 25.75
C TYR A 130 -18.14 1.05 24.27
N GLU A 131 -17.28 1.98 23.87
CA GLU A 131 -16.74 2.03 22.51
C GLU A 131 -15.26 2.43 22.55
N VAL A 132 -14.46 1.71 21.81
CA VAL A 132 -13.04 2.03 21.60
C VAL A 132 -12.65 1.80 20.16
N ILE A 133 -11.78 2.68 19.64
CA ILE A 133 -11.09 2.49 18.38
C ILE A 133 -9.63 2.24 18.70
N THR A 134 -9.14 1.07 18.31
CA THR A 134 -7.77 0.65 18.53
C THR A 134 -7.08 0.30 17.22
N ASN A 135 -5.77 0.45 17.17
CA ASN A 135 -5.01 -0.03 16.03
C ASN A 135 -4.87 -1.55 16.14
N VAL A 136 -5.24 -2.27 15.09
CA VAL A 136 -5.13 -3.75 15.07
C VAL A 136 -3.70 -4.22 15.28
N ARG A 137 -2.70 -3.42 14.88
CA ARG A 137 -1.29 -3.71 15.12
C ARG A 137 -0.95 -3.84 16.61
N ASP A 138 -1.59 -3.02 17.45
CA ASP A 138 -1.35 -3.02 18.91
C ASP A 138 -1.89 -4.28 19.59
N LEU A 139 -2.84 -4.97 18.92
CA LEU A 139 -3.39 -6.24 19.37
C LEU A 139 -2.58 -7.46 18.88
N ALA A 140 -1.70 -7.26 17.91
CA ALA A 140 -0.87 -8.29 17.35
C ALA A 140 0.36 -8.55 18.25
N ALA A 141 0.99 -9.72 18.08
CA ALA A 141 2.20 -10.05 18.82
C ALA A 141 3.31 -9.03 18.56
N SER A 142 4.13 -8.75 19.58
CA SER A 142 5.29 -7.88 19.48
C SER A 142 6.22 -8.34 18.36
N GLY A 143 6.64 -7.41 17.49
CA GLY A 143 7.48 -7.71 16.34
C GLY A 143 6.72 -8.02 15.05
N SER A 144 5.40 -7.77 15.01
CA SER A 144 4.62 -7.88 13.78
C SER A 144 5.18 -7.00 12.66
N ALA A 145 5.06 -7.49 11.41
CA ALA A 145 5.49 -6.77 10.21
C ALA A 145 4.83 -5.38 10.11
N GLU A 146 5.36 -4.52 9.26
CA GLU A 146 4.77 -3.18 9.02
C GLU A 146 3.42 -3.24 8.30
N ASP A 147 3.15 -4.35 7.61
CA ASP A 147 1.96 -4.59 6.82
C ASP A 147 1.39 -5.98 7.06
N ILE A 148 0.16 -6.18 6.64
CA ILE A 148 -0.50 -7.48 6.63
C ILE A 148 -0.33 -8.09 5.25
N ALA A 149 0.36 -9.23 5.18
CA ALA A 149 0.65 -9.93 3.93
C ALA A 149 -0.63 -10.31 3.15
N PRO A 150 -0.49 -10.50 1.83
CA PRO A 150 -1.60 -11.03 1.01
C PRO A 150 -2.15 -12.32 1.59
N HIS A 151 -3.47 -12.44 1.60
CA HIS A 151 -4.20 -13.63 2.09
C HIS A 151 -3.87 -14.05 3.54
N ALA A 152 -3.23 -13.19 4.32
CA ALA A 152 -2.94 -13.48 5.71
C ALA A 152 -4.22 -13.61 6.53
N ASN A 153 -4.21 -14.57 7.45
CA ASN A 153 -5.27 -14.74 8.44
C ASN A 153 -4.67 -14.55 9.84
N LEU A 154 -5.14 -13.57 10.56
CA LEU A 154 -4.65 -13.19 11.87
C LEU A 154 -5.68 -13.56 12.93
N THR A 155 -5.24 -14.20 14.01
CA THR A 155 -6.06 -14.39 15.21
C THR A 155 -5.60 -13.36 16.24
N LEU A 156 -6.52 -12.55 16.71
CA LEU A 156 -6.27 -11.39 17.54
C LEU A 156 -7.11 -11.46 18.82
N GLU A 157 -6.60 -10.83 19.86
CA GLU A 157 -7.27 -10.74 21.16
C GLU A 157 -7.34 -9.28 21.59
N ALA A 158 -8.55 -8.83 21.95
CA ALA A 158 -8.76 -7.53 22.57
C ALA A 158 -9.25 -7.76 24.01
N HIS A 159 -8.68 -7.00 24.96
CA HIS A 159 -9.03 -7.05 26.36
C HIS A 159 -9.80 -5.79 26.76
N VAL A 160 -10.94 -5.95 27.41
CA VAL A 160 -11.75 -4.86 27.94
C VAL A 160 -11.85 -5.04 29.46
N SER A 161 -11.54 -3.98 30.22
CA SER A 161 -11.54 -4.00 31.68
C SER A 161 -12.94 -4.31 32.24
N ALA A 162 -13.02 -4.88 33.44
CA ALA A 162 -14.26 -5.17 34.13
C ALA A 162 -15.13 -3.91 34.31
N HIS A 163 -14.52 -2.75 34.53
CA HIS A 163 -15.22 -1.48 34.67
C HIS A 163 -15.99 -1.12 33.38
N ASP A 164 -15.34 -1.24 32.23
CA ASP A 164 -15.90 -0.89 30.91
C ASP A 164 -16.87 -1.95 30.41
N ALA A 165 -16.71 -3.20 30.87
CA ALA A 165 -17.50 -4.34 30.45
C ALA A 165 -18.80 -4.55 31.29
N LYS A 166 -19.02 -3.74 32.34
CA LYS A 166 -20.00 -3.97 33.42
C LYS A 166 -21.39 -4.33 32.92
N ASP A 167 -21.93 -3.62 31.96
CA ASP A 167 -23.31 -3.81 31.49
C ASP A 167 -23.36 -4.41 30.06
N ALA A 168 -22.27 -4.98 29.60
CA ALA A 168 -22.18 -5.55 28.27
C ALA A 168 -22.88 -6.91 28.19
N LEU A 169 -23.78 -7.06 27.23
CA LEU A 169 -24.48 -8.31 26.90
C LEU A 169 -23.99 -8.91 25.57
N THR A 170 -23.57 -8.06 24.66
CA THR A 170 -23.07 -8.46 23.35
C THR A 170 -22.07 -7.43 22.83
N TYR A 171 -21.52 -7.65 21.66
CA TYR A 171 -20.52 -6.76 21.06
C TYR A 171 -20.75 -6.62 19.56
N LYS A 172 -20.16 -5.56 18.98
CA LYS A 172 -20.03 -5.33 17.55
C LYS A 172 -18.58 -4.98 17.24
N LEU A 173 -18.07 -5.59 16.18
CA LEU A 173 -16.75 -5.29 15.62
C LEU A 173 -16.90 -4.67 14.25
N GLU A 174 -16.10 -3.67 13.96
CA GLU A 174 -16.06 -3.00 12.66
C GLU A 174 -14.64 -2.57 12.33
N VAL A 175 -14.17 -2.90 11.12
CA VAL A 175 -12.90 -2.38 10.61
C VAL A 175 -13.13 -0.96 10.14
N VAL A 176 -12.27 -0.04 10.61
CA VAL A 176 -12.34 1.39 10.30
C VAL A 176 -10.98 1.92 9.84
N GLU A 177 -10.97 3.10 9.21
CA GLU A 177 -9.72 3.76 8.78
C GLU A 177 -8.89 4.33 9.92
#